data_cca0bb6838b038514b97c0479cb9f780
#
_entry.id   cca0bb6838b038514b97c0479cb9f780
#
_cell.length_a   1.000
_cell.length_b   1.000
_cell.length_c   1.000
_cell.angle_alpha   90.00
_cell.angle_beta   90.00
_cell.angle_gamma   90.00
#
_symmetry.space_group_name_H-M   'P 1'
#
loop_
_entity.id
_entity.type
_entity.pdbx_description
1 polymer ?
#
loop_
_entity_poly.entity_id
_entity_poly.type
_entity_poly.pdbx_seq_one_letter_code
_entity_poly.pdbx_strand_id
1 'polypeptide(L)'
;VVDDDINTRSWDDVIWAITTRMDPGRDTTIVEQTPIDYLDFASPVSGLGSKMGLDATSKWPGESHREWGRPIVMDDSIRQRVDEIWDSLEL
;
A
#
# COMPACT_ATOMS: atom_id res chain seq x y z
N VAL A 1 -1.10 -5.14 4.84
CA VAL A 1 -0.32 -4.62 5.96
C VAL A 1 0.57 -3.49 5.47
N VAL A 2 0.54 -2.37 6.15
CA VAL A 2 1.33 -1.18 5.81
C VAL A 2 2.06 -0.64 7.03
N ASP A 3 3.10 0.16 6.79
CA ASP A 3 3.81 0.86 7.86
C ASP A 3 2.95 1.98 8.48
N ASP A 4 3.39 2.47 9.63
CA ASP A 4 2.67 3.49 10.39
C ASP A 4 2.69 4.89 9.75
N ASP A 5 3.53 5.11 8.73
CA ASP A 5 3.53 6.36 7.94
C ASP A 5 2.46 6.40 6.85
N ILE A 6 1.69 5.32 6.69
CA ILE A 6 0.63 5.20 5.68
C ILE A 6 -0.74 5.44 6.34
N ASN A 7 -1.51 6.35 5.76
CA ASN A 7 -2.89 6.57 6.18
C ASN A 7 -3.79 5.47 5.61
N THR A 8 -4.22 4.53 6.45
CA THR A 8 -5.02 3.38 6.04
C THR A 8 -6.43 3.74 5.59
N ARG A 9 -6.86 4.98 5.78
CA ARG A 9 -8.16 5.49 5.31
C ARG A 9 -8.05 6.20 3.97
N SER A 10 -6.85 6.33 3.43
CA SER A 10 -6.59 6.95 2.12
C SER A 10 -6.25 5.88 1.10
N TRP A 11 -7.08 5.73 0.07
CA TRP A 11 -6.80 4.84 -1.05
C TRP A 11 -5.48 5.20 -1.74
N ASP A 12 -5.22 6.47 -1.93
CA ASP A 12 -3.97 6.94 -2.58
C ASP A 12 -2.74 6.49 -1.80
N ASP A 13 -2.77 6.62 -0.46
CA ASP A 13 -1.66 6.20 0.39
C ASP A 13 -1.46 4.68 0.36
N VAL A 14 -2.54 3.92 0.45
CA VAL A 14 -2.48 2.45 0.45
C VAL A 14 -1.98 1.94 -0.90
N ILE A 15 -2.48 2.49 -2.00
CA ILE A 15 -2.02 2.12 -3.35
C ILE A 15 -0.55 2.48 -3.53
N TRP A 16 -0.11 3.64 -3.04
CA TRP A 16 1.29 4.02 -3.08
C TRP A 16 2.18 3.01 -2.36
N ALA A 17 1.76 2.57 -1.16
CA ALA A 17 2.51 1.56 -0.41
C ALA A 17 2.59 0.23 -1.17
N ILE A 18 1.48 -0.23 -1.75
CA ILE A 18 1.45 -1.47 -2.53
C ILE A 18 2.37 -1.38 -3.75
N THR A 19 2.38 -0.26 -4.44
CA THR A 19 3.14 -0.10 -5.68
C THR A 19 4.62 0.18 -5.46
N THR A 20 5.02 0.65 -4.28
CA THR A 20 6.40 1.06 -4.00
C THR A 20 7.13 0.17 -3.00
N ARG A 21 6.44 -0.57 -2.14
CA ARG A 21 7.04 -1.32 -1.04
C ARG A 21 6.85 -2.83 -1.13
N MET A 22 6.19 -3.31 -2.15
CA MET A 22 5.80 -4.69 -2.25
C MET A 22 6.25 -5.32 -3.57
N ASP A 23 6.80 -6.52 -3.48
CA ASP A 23 6.97 -7.41 -4.62
C ASP A 23 5.97 -8.56 -4.51
N PRO A 24 5.10 -8.78 -5.51
CA PRO A 24 4.04 -9.78 -5.39
C PRO A 24 4.53 -11.20 -5.08
N GLY A 25 5.66 -11.59 -5.63
CA GLY A 25 6.19 -12.93 -5.40
C GLY A 25 6.68 -13.16 -3.99
N ARG A 26 7.30 -12.12 -3.38
CA ARG A 26 7.84 -12.19 -2.02
C ARG A 26 6.76 -11.90 -0.97
N ASP A 27 5.86 -10.96 -1.24
CA ASP A 27 5.06 -10.28 -0.23
C ASP A 27 3.58 -10.62 -0.27
N THR A 28 3.17 -11.58 -1.08
CA THR A 28 1.78 -12.02 -1.16
C THR A 28 1.63 -13.41 -0.54
N THR A 29 0.67 -13.57 0.35
CA THR A 29 0.29 -14.85 0.95
C THR A 29 -1.15 -15.16 0.56
N ILE A 30 -1.38 -16.35 0.02
CA ILE A 30 -2.71 -16.83 -0.32
C ILE A 30 -3.03 -18.06 0.51
N VAL A 31 -4.17 -18.04 1.19
CA VAL A 31 -4.69 -19.18 1.95
C VAL A 31 -5.98 -19.62 1.28
N GLU A 32 -5.97 -20.82 0.72
CA GLU A 32 -7.11 -21.39 0.02
C GLU A 32 -8.07 -22.14 0.95
N GLN A 33 -9.27 -22.38 0.48
CA GLN A 33 -10.31 -23.17 1.18
C GLN A 33 -10.61 -22.65 2.59
N THR A 34 -10.83 -21.34 2.68
CA THR A 34 -11.25 -20.69 3.93
C THR A 34 -12.73 -20.40 3.94
N PRO A 35 -13.41 -20.47 5.11
CA PRO A 35 -14.80 -20.04 5.22
C PRO A 35 -14.94 -18.56 4.85
N ILE A 36 -15.99 -18.24 4.12
CA ILE A 36 -16.32 -16.87 3.71
C ILE A 36 -17.78 -16.59 3.97
N ASP A 37 -18.16 -15.29 3.92
CA ASP A 37 -19.54 -14.86 3.96
C ASP A 37 -20.24 -15.18 2.62
N TYR A 38 -21.55 -15.43 2.69
CA TYR A 38 -22.38 -15.65 1.50
C TYR A 38 -22.47 -14.44 0.57
N LEU A 39 -22.08 -13.26 1.05
CA LEU A 39 -22.03 -12.05 0.24
C LEU A 39 -20.84 -12.02 -0.74
N ASP A 40 -19.89 -12.91 -0.60
CA ASP A 40 -18.75 -13.02 -1.50
C ASP A 40 -19.10 -13.90 -2.71
N PHE A 41 -19.70 -13.30 -3.73
CA PHE A 41 -20.07 -14.00 -4.95
C PHE A 41 -18.90 -14.31 -5.89
N ALA A 42 -17.72 -13.75 -5.62
CA ALA A 42 -16.54 -14.03 -6.43
C ALA A 42 -15.90 -15.38 -6.10
N SER A 43 -16.29 -15.99 -5.00
CA SER A 43 -15.75 -17.31 -4.63
C SER A 43 -16.23 -18.40 -5.58
N PRO A 44 -15.43 -19.45 -5.80
CA PRO A 44 -15.81 -20.56 -6.69
C PRO A 44 -16.94 -21.43 -6.13
N VAL A 45 -17.10 -21.46 -4.81
CA VAL A 45 -18.14 -22.25 -4.13
C VAL A 45 -18.73 -21.39 -3.01
N SER A 46 -20.06 -21.45 -2.86
CA SER A 46 -20.76 -20.72 -1.80
C SER A 46 -20.23 -21.12 -0.42
N GLY A 47 -19.85 -20.12 0.39
CA GLY A 47 -19.36 -20.32 1.76
C GLY A 47 -17.89 -20.74 1.86
N LEU A 48 -17.21 -20.93 0.73
CA LEU A 48 -15.81 -21.36 0.70
C LEU A 48 -15.02 -20.56 -0.33
N GLY A 49 -13.97 -19.91 0.10
CA GLY A 49 -13.12 -19.10 -0.76
C GLY A 49 -11.66 -19.13 -0.30
N SER A 50 -10.99 -18.02 -0.50
CA SER A 50 -9.59 -17.87 -0.10
C SER A 50 -9.33 -16.50 0.51
N LYS A 51 -8.20 -16.36 1.16
CA LYS A 51 -7.74 -15.10 1.76
C LYS A 51 -6.41 -14.71 1.14
N MET A 52 -6.19 -13.42 0.98
CA MET A 52 -4.95 -12.88 0.48
C MET A 52 -4.39 -11.88 1.47
N GLY A 53 -3.13 -12.06 1.86
CA GLY A 53 -2.39 -11.11 2.66
C GLY A 53 -1.34 -10.41 1.80
N LEU A 54 -1.27 -9.10 1.87
CA LEU A 54 -0.28 -8.28 1.17
C LEU A 54 0.60 -7.59 2.21
N ASP A 55 1.91 -7.80 2.11
CA ASP A 55 2.89 -7.12 2.96
C ASP A 55 3.47 -5.92 2.20
N ALA A 56 2.86 -4.76 2.37
CA ALA A 56 3.29 -3.50 1.77
C ALA A 56 4.07 -2.63 2.77
N THR A 57 4.96 -3.26 3.54
CA THR A 57 5.84 -2.58 4.49
C THR A 57 7.24 -2.40 3.92
N SER A 58 7.97 -1.39 4.44
CA SER A 58 9.39 -1.21 4.12
C SER A 58 10.18 -2.45 4.53
N LYS A 59 11.15 -2.84 3.70
CA LYS A 59 11.90 -4.08 3.93
C LYS A 59 13.16 -3.81 4.75
N TRP A 60 13.43 -4.70 5.68
CA TRP A 60 14.63 -4.69 6.49
C TRP A 60 15.84 -5.22 5.70
N PRO A 61 17.07 -4.90 6.10
CA PRO A 61 18.24 -5.56 5.52
C PRO A 61 18.13 -7.07 5.62
N GLY A 62 18.35 -7.76 4.50
CA GLY A 62 18.18 -9.22 4.41
C GLY A 62 16.85 -9.67 3.84
N GLU A 63 15.79 -8.88 3.91
CA GLU A 63 14.51 -9.16 3.24
C GLU A 63 14.53 -8.80 1.75
N SER A 64 15.44 -7.90 1.37
CA SER A 64 15.66 -7.49 -0.02
C SER A 64 17.15 -7.41 -0.29
N HIS A 65 17.56 -7.68 -1.54
CA HIS A 65 18.94 -7.51 -2.00
C HIS A 65 19.25 -6.06 -2.39
N ARG A 66 18.28 -5.17 -2.30
CA ARG A 66 18.41 -3.76 -2.65
C ARG A 66 18.50 -2.91 -1.40
N GLU A 67 19.28 -1.83 -1.49
CA GLU A 67 19.21 -0.77 -0.50
C GLU A 67 17.82 -0.13 -0.56
N TRP A 68 17.17 -0.01 0.61
CA TRP A 68 15.80 0.49 0.65
C TRP A 68 15.79 2.01 0.51
N GLY A 69 14.96 2.50 -0.42
CA GLY A 69 14.80 3.92 -0.65
C GLY A 69 14.01 4.62 0.46
N ARG A 70 14.07 5.93 0.45
CA ARG A 70 13.29 6.77 1.38
C ARG A 70 12.25 7.55 0.59
N PRO A 71 11.05 7.78 1.16
CA PRO A 71 10.07 8.65 0.53
C PRO A 71 10.64 10.04 0.29
N ILE A 72 10.35 10.60 -0.86
CA ILE A 72 10.70 11.99 -1.17
C ILE A 72 9.70 12.88 -0.45
N VAL A 73 10.20 13.73 0.43
CA VAL A 73 9.38 14.66 1.20
C VAL A 73 9.83 16.08 0.89
N MET A 74 8.88 16.94 0.58
CA MET A 74 9.15 18.35 0.36
C MET A 74 9.48 19.04 1.68
N ASP A 75 10.50 19.89 1.70
CA ASP A 75 10.82 20.73 2.87
C ASP A 75 9.61 21.59 3.25
N ASP A 76 9.40 21.79 4.54
CA ASP A 76 8.27 22.57 5.04
C ASP A 76 8.22 23.99 4.47
N SER A 77 9.38 24.65 4.34
CA SER A 77 9.47 25.98 3.75
C SER A 77 9.03 26.02 2.29
N ILE A 78 9.36 25.00 1.52
CA ILE A 78 8.97 24.86 0.11
C ILE A 78 7.48 24.54 0.01
N ARG A 79 6.98 23.66 0.87
CA ARG A 79 5.56 23.32 0.93
C ARG A 79 4.71 24.57 1.22
N GLN A 80 5.10 25.33 2.22
CA GLN A 80 4.42 26.57 2.58
C GLN A 80 4.40 27.56 1.41
N ARG A 81 5.52 27.72 0.72
CA ARG A 81 5.61 28.60 -0.43
C ARG A 81 4.71 28.15 -1.59
N VAL A 82 4.63 26.84 -1.84
CA VAL A 82 3.75 26.29 -2.86
C VAL A 82 2.29 26.54 -2.48
N ASP A 83 1.93 26.33 -1.22
CA ASP A 83 0.57 26.57 -0.73
C ASP A 83 0.17 28.05 -0.89
N GLU A 84 1.10 28.97 -0.64
CA GLU A 84 0.85 30.41 -0.79
C GLU A 84 0.58 30.84 -2.23
N ILE A 85 1.16 30.16 -3.21
CA ILE A 85 1.01 30.51 -4.63
C ILE A 85 0.05 29.57 -5.37
N TRP A 86 -0.52 28.58 -4.69
CA TRP A 86 -1.30 27.50 -5.33
C TRP A 86 -2.45 28.05 -6.18
N ASP A 87 -3.22 28.97 -5.62
CA ASP A 87 -4.38 29.55 -6.32
C ASP A 87 -3.98 30.42 -7.54
N SER A 88 -2.73 30.84 -7.60
CA SER A 88 -2.21 31.63 -8.72
C SER A 88 -1.69 30.80 -9.88
N LEU A 89 -1.57 29.47 -9.69
CA LEU A 89 -1.11 28.55 -10.72
C LEU A 89 -2.25 28.25 -11.69
N GLU A 90 -1.97 28.37 -13.00
CA GLU A 90 -2.90 27.99 -14.05
C GLU A 90 -2.70 26.52 -14.40
N LEU A 91 -3.45 25.66 -13.73
CA LEU A 91 -3.36 24.21 -13.94
C LEU A 91 -4.62 23.66 -14.60
#